data_6cc4dcf582de42058b081960037398cf
#
_entry.id   6cc4dcf582de42058b081960037398cf
#
_cell.length_a   1.000
_cell.length_b   1.000
_cell.length_c   1.000
_cell.angle_alpha   90.00
_cell.angle_beta   90.00
_cell.angle_gamma   90.00
#
_symmetry.space_group_name_H-M   'P 1'
#
loop_
_entity.id
_entity.type
_entity.pdbx_description
1 polymer ?
#
loop_
_entity_poly.entity_id
_entity_poly.type
_entity_poly.pdbx_seq_one_letter_code
_entity_poly.pdbx_strand_id
1 'polypeptide(L)'
;MLEQSAAQNEVALRREMEPEDAVKRSADLKRFIKYYDRAVEVRIVPRGEAEENFSLEAVGAAASAAGFAAASGRWELRLAVDDIDPVMTLAFGPDQTKSLTLALSLPLANLARGDLKRFFAIANSLAAALNGIWTDCAARPIDAGGAMQIAEKIASQAKLMSAGGVTPASERAKLLFSH
;
A
#
# COMPACT_ATOMS: atom_id res chain seq x y z
N MET A 1 8.96 -12.64 56.72
CA MET A 1 9.92 -11.86 55.88
C MET A 1 9.77 -12.10 54.35
N LEU A 2 8.82 -12.89 53.93
CA LEU A 2 8.53 -13.12 52.49
C LEU A 2 7.33 -12.28 51.99
N GLU A 3 6.46 -11.83 52.87
CA GLU A 3 5.28 -11.01 52.47
C GLU A 3 5.58 -9.53 52.25
N GLN A 4 6.68 -9.00 52.77
CA GLN A 4 7.08 -7.60 52.51
C GLN A 4 7.82 -7.39 51.18
N SER A 5 8.30 -8.45 50.53
CA SER A 5 8.98 -8.34 49.24
C SER A 5 8.02 -8.27 48.06
N ALA A 6 6.77 -8.73 48.22
CA ALA A 6 5.75 -8.68 47.17
C ALA A 6 5.11 -7.32 47.04
N ALA A 7 5.11 -6.51 48.09
CA ALA A 7 4.51 -5.16 48.07
C ALA A 7 5.44 -4.08 47.49
N GLN A 8 6.72 -4.35 47.32
CA GLN A 8 7.69 -3.42 46.70
C GLN A 8 7.96 -3.68 45.22
N ASN A 9 7.55 -4.78 44.69
CA ASN A 9 7.44 -5.01 43.25
C ASN A 9 5.96 -4.87 42.86
N GLU A 10 5.45 -3.63 42.84
CA GLU A 10 4.30 -3.33 42.01
C GLU A 10 4.68 -3.52 40.52
N VAL A 11 4.87 -4.75 40.14
CA VAL A 11 4.54 -5.19 38.82
C VAL A 11 3.04 -4.93 38.74
N ALA A 12 2.65 -3.81 38.13
CA ALA A 12 1.28 -3.59 37.74
C ALA A 12 0.89 -4.79 36.89
N LEU A 13 0.31 -5.80 37.50
CA LEU A 13 -0.37 -6.88 36.81
C LEU A 13 -1.36 -6.16 35.91
N ARG A 14 -1.01 -6.04 34.64
CA ARG A 14 -1.95 -5.57 33.62
C ARG A 14 -3.15 -6.47 33.83
N ARG A 15 -4.27 -5.89 34.27
CA ARG A 15 -5.53 -6.59 34.38
C ARG A 15 -5.67 -7.44 33.12
N GLU A 16 -5.60 -8.74 33.24
CA GLU A 16 -5.89 -9.63 32.14
C GLU A 16 -7.25 -9.23 31.63
N MET A 17 -7.33 -8.99 30.34
CA MET A 17 -8.55 -8.57 29.68
C MET A 17 -9.54 -9.73 29.83
N GLU A 18 -10.75 -9.45 30.25
CA GLU A 18 -11.81 -10.46 30.28
C GLU A 18 -11.92 -11.15 28.91
N PRO A 19 -12.09 -12.48 28.87
CA PRO A 19 -12.10 -13.24 27.62
C PRO A 19 -13.06 -12.68 26.57
N GLU A 20 -14.23 -12.19 27.00
CA GLU A 20 -15.24 -11.60 26.13
C GLU A 20 -14.74 -10.29 25.49
N ASP A 21 -14.08 -9.43 26.25
CA ASP A 21 -13.46 -8.21 25.75
C ASP A 21 -12.31 -8.51 24.79
N ALA A 22 -11.53 -9.56 25.04
CA ALA A 22 -10.47 -10.01 24.15
C ALA A 22 -11.03 -10.49 22.80
N VAL A 23 -12.11 -11.26 22.82
CA VAL A 23 -12.80 -11.73 21.60
C VAL A 23 -13.36 -10.56 20.80
N LYS A 24 -14.03 -9.62 21.47
CA LYS A 24 -14.59 -8.41 20.83
C LYS A 24 -13.50 -7.59 20.18
N ARG A 25 -12.42 -7.27 20.90
CA ARG A 25 -11.28 -6.52 20.35
C ARG A 25 -10.61 -7.21 19.18
N SER A 26 -10.48 -8.55 19.23
CA SER A 26 -9.95 -9.34 18.11
C SER A 26 -10.84 -9.22 16.87
N ALA A 27 -12.16 -9.28 17.03
CA ALA A 27 -13.12 -9.13 15.94
C ALA A 27 -13.09 -7.71 15.36
N ASP A 28 -12.98 -6.68 16.20
CA ASP A 28 -12.88 -5.28 15.78
C ASP A 28 -11.57 -5.03 15.02
N LEU A 29 -10.45 -5.58 15.50
CA LEU A 29 -9.15 -5.51 14.83
C LEU A 29 -9.18 -6.19 13.46
N LYS A 30 -9.78 -7.37 13.35
CA LYS A 30 -9.94 -8.08 12.06
C LYS A 30 -10.76 -7.26 11.07
N ARG A 31 -11.84 -6.62 11.53
CA ARG A 31 -12.65 -5.71 10.69
C ARG A 31 -11.85 -4.50 10.25
N PHE A 32 -11.08 -3.91 11.15
CA PHE A 32 -10.20 -2.78 10.86
C PHE A 32 -9.17 -3.15 9.80
N ILE A 33 -8.43 -4.26 9.98
CA ILE A 33 -7.46 -4.74 9.01
C ILE A 33 -8.14 -4.94 7.66
N LYS A 34 -9.22 -5.72 7.58
CA LYS A 34 -9.96 -5.98 6.34
C LYS A 34 -10.43 -4.70 5.64
N TYR A 35 -10.78 -3.66 6.38
CA TYR A 35 -11.25 -2.40 5.81
C TYR A 35 -10.12 -1.54 5.25
N TYR A 36 -8.97 -1.51 5.93
CA TYR A 36 -7.83 -0.65 5.58
C TYR A 36 -6.72 -1.36 4.80
N ASP A 37 -6.73 -2.70 4.74
CA ASP A 37 -5.83 -3.48 3.89
C ASP A 37 -6.24 -3.31 2.42
N ARG A 38 -5.92 -2.13 1.89
CA ARG A 38 -6.28 -1.72 0.53
C ARG A 38 -5.11 -1.06 -0.14
N ALA A 39 -4.98 -1.36 -1.42
CA ALA A 39 -4.10 -0.65 -2.31
C ALA A 39 -4.88 0.40 -3.12
N VAL A 40 -4.20 1.48 -3.44
CA VAL A 40 -4.62 2.41 -4.49
C VAL A 40 -4.02 1.92 -5.79
N GLU A 41 -4.87 1.64 -6.75
CA GLU A 41 -4.46 1.05 -8.02
C GLU A 41 -4.72 1.99 -9.18
N VAL A 42 -3.77 2.07 -10.09
CA VAL A 42 -3.94 2.63 -11.42
C VAL A 42 -3.46 1.60 -12.45
N ARG A 43 -4.08 1.62 -13.61
CA ARG A 43 -3.68 0.77 -14.73
C ARG A 43 -2.89 1.58 -15.74
N ILE A 44 -1.90 0.96 -16.34
CA ILE A 44 -1.18 1.49 -17.48
C ILE A 44 -1.54 0.58 -18.66
N VAL A 45 -2.10 1.18 -19.70
CA VAL A 45 -2.50 0.48 -20.93
C VAL A 45 -1.75 1.07 -22.12
N PRO A 46 -1.48 0.30 -23.18
CA PRO A 46 -0.85 0.82 -24.41
C PRO A 46 -1.66 1.97 -25.00
N ARG A 47 -0.99 2.91 -25.62
CA ARG A 47 -1.63 4.08 -26.28
C ARG A 47 -2.18 3.76 -27.67
N GLY A 48 -1.91 2.60 -28.19
CA GLY A 48 -2.34 2.17 -29.53
C GLY A 48 -3.64 1.38 -29.55
N GLU A 49 -3.81 0.61 -30.62
CA GLU A 49 -4.96 -0.27 -30.76
C GLU A 49 -4.94 -1.39 -29.71
N ALA A 50 -6.12 -1.91 -29.38
CA ALA A 50 -6.34 -2.86 -28.27
C ALA A 50 -5.55 -4.20 -28.37
N GLU A 51 -4.76 -4.41 -29.41
CA GLU A 51 -3.95 -5.62 -29.64
C GLU A 51 -2.49 -5.45 -29.23
N GLU A 52 -2.04 -4.23 -28.91
CA GLU A 52 -0.67 -4.03 -28.44
C GLU A 52 -0.46 -4.61 -27.04
N ASN A 53 0.61 -5.36 -26.89
CA ASN A 53 1.00 -5.96 -25.62
C ASN A 53 2.29 -5.31 -25.13
N PHE A 54 2.41 -5.18 -23.82
CA PHE A 54 3.69 -4.82 -23.22
C PHE A 54 4.64 -6.02 -23.25
N SER A 55 5.86 -5.83 -23.70
CA SER A 55 6.88 -6.86 -23.59
C SER A 55 7.40 -6.96 -22.16
N LEU A 56 7.66 -8.18 -21.68
CA LEU A 56 8.23 -8.40 -20.34
C LEU A 56 9.57 -7.67 -20.18
N GLU A 57 10.39 -7.63 -21.21
CA GLU A 57 11.70 -6.97 -21.21
C GLU A 57 11.55 -5.44 -21.05
N ALA A 58 10.67 -4.82 -21.86
CA ALA A 58 10.42 -3.36 -21.76
C ALA A 58 9.85 -2.97 -20.40
N VAL A 59 8.91 -3.77 -19.86
CA VAL A 59 8.35 -3.53 -18.52
C VAL A 59 9.42 -3.70 -17.46
N GLY A 60 10.24 -4.74 -17.54
CA GLY A 60 11.34 -4.96 -16.59
C GLY A 60 12.35 -3.82 -16.59
N ALA A 61 12.72 -3.31 -17.76
CA ALA A 61 13.61 -2.16 -17.90
C ALA A 61 12.99 -0.88 -17.30
N ALA A 62 11.72 -0.59 -17.62
CA ALA A 62 11.00 0.57 -17.11
C ALA A 62 10.80 0.50 -15.58
N ALA A 63 10.45 -0.68 -15.06
CA ALA A 63 10.31 -0.93 -13.62
C ALA A 63 11.65 -0.73 -12.89
N SER A 64 12.74 -1.29 -13.40
CA SER A 64 14.07 -1.12 -12.84
C SER A 64 14.51 0.36 -12.83
N ALA A 65 14.28 1.08 -13.92
CA ALA A 65 14.55 2.52 -14.01
C ALA A 65 13.73 3.34 -13.00
N ALA A 66 12.52 2.90 -12.67
CA ALA A 66 11.67 3.49 -11.64
C ALA A 66 12.05 3.07 -10.20
N GLY A 67 13.06 2.19 -10.04
CA GLY A 67 13.58 1.74 -8.76
C GLY A 67 12.92 0.48 -8.19
N PHE A 68 12.12 -0.23 -8.99
CA PHE A 68 11.55 -1.50 -8.57
C PHE A 68 12.57 -2.64 -8.68
N ALA A 69 12.51 -3.57 -7.76
CA ALA A 69 13.19 -4.86 -7.82
C ALA A 69 12.24 -5.94 -8.34
N ALA A 70 12.76 -6.84 -9.16
CA ALA A 70 11.99 -7.99 -9.63
C ALA A 70 11.71 -8.95 -8.46
N ALA A 71 10.48 -9.44 -8.38
CA ALA A 71 10.02 -10.44 -7.44
C ALA A 71 9.22 -11.52 -8.19
N SER A 72 8.71 -12.54 -7.49
CA SER A 72 7.93 -13.61 -8.12
C SER A 72 6.63 -13.07 -8.73
N GLY A 73 6.56 -13.00 -10.05
CA GLY A 73 5.38 -12.57 -10.81
C GLY A 73 5.05 -11.08 -10.77
N ARG A 74 5.91 -10.24 -10.16
CA ARG A 74 5.71 -8.79 -10.03
C ARG A 74 7.03 -8.05 -9.81
N TRP A 75 6.98 -6.74 -9.77
CA TRP A 75 8.07 -5.87 -9.33
C TRP A 75 7.65 -5.14 -8.05
N GLU A 76 8.58 -4.97 -7.13
CA GLU A 76 8.35 -4.42 -5.80
C GLU A 76 9.23 -3.21 -5.54
N LEU A 77 8.66 -2.17 -4.95
CA LEU A 77 9.38 -0.98 -4.52
C LEU A 77 9.25 -0.80 -3.01
N ARG A 78 10.38 -0.89 -2.31
CA ARG A 78 10.53 -0.51 -0.90
C ARG A 78 11.12 0.89 -0.85
N LEU A 79 10.58 1.75 -0.02
CA LEU A 79 10.95 3.16 0.04
C LEU A 79 11.91 3.48 1.20
N ALA A 80 12.04 2.56 2.15
CA ALA A 80 13.03 2.60 3.22
C ALA A 80 13.79 1.26 3.29
N VAL A 81 15.00 1.30 3.82
CA VAL A 81 15.87 0.10 3.92
C VAL A 81 15.28 -0.94 4.87
N ASP A 82 14.53 -0.50 5.86
CA ASP A 82 13.87 -1.30 6.89
C ASP A 82 12.43 -1.71 6.53
N ASP A 83 11.95 -1.32 5.35
CA ASP A 83 10.64 -1.77 4.89
C ASP A 83 10.70 -3.28 4.57
N ILE A 84 9.98 -4.08 5.35
CA ILE A 84 9.88 -5.55 5.14
C ILE A 84 9.05 -5.81 3.89
N ASP A 85 7.90 -5.13 3.76
CA ASP A 85 6.99 -5.27 2.64
C ASP A 85 7.11 -4.10 1.66
N PRO A 86 6.80 -4.35 0.38
CA PRO A 86 6.82 -3.30 -0.63
C PRO A 86 5.69 -2.29 -0.38
N VAL A 87 6.04 -1.00 -0.44
CA VAL A 87 5.05 0.08 -0.39
C VAL A 87 4.32 0.23 -1.71
N MET A 88 5.00 -0.10 -2.82
CA MET A 88 4.40 -0.12 -4.15
C MET A 88 4.72 -1.42 -4.86
N THR A 89 3.77 -1.89 -5.67
CA THR A 89 3.95 -3.05 -6.54
C THR A 89 3.53 -2.71 -7.97
N LEU A 90 4.20 -3.33 -8.94
CA LEU A 90 3.86 -3.29 -10.34
C LEU A 90 3.70 -4.74 -10.83
N ALA A 91 2.62 -5.04 -11.50
CA ALA A 91 2.36 -6.37 -12.04
C ALA A 91 1.60 -6.27 -13.36
N PHE A 92 1.65 -7.33 -14.17
CA PHE A 92 0.72 -7.45 -15.28
C PHE A 92 -0.71 -7.55 -14.76
N GLY A 93 -1.64 -6.91 -15.45
CA GLY A 93 -3.06 -6.98 -15.15
C GLY A 93 -3.66 -8.37 -15.42
N PRO A 94 -4.94 -8.57 -15.12
CA PRO A 94 -5.62 -9.87 -15.33
C PRO A 94 -5.72 -10.26 -16.81
N ASP A 95 -5.58 -9.29 -17.72
CA ASP A 95 -5.47 -9.46 -19.17
C ASP A 95 -4.02 -9.77 -19.63
N GLN A 96 -3.19 -10.18 -18.68
CA GLN A 96 -1.78 -10.54 -18.85
C GLN A 96 -0.95 -9.34 -19.38
N THR A 97 -0.49 -9.39 -20.63
CA THR A 97 0.42 -8.37 -21.18
C THR A 97 -0.27 -7.10 -21.69
N LYS A 98 -1.60 -7.03 -21.68
CA LYS A 98 -2.37 -5.89 -22.22
C LYS A 98 -2.46 -4.71 -21.25
N SER A 99 -2.24 -4.95 -19.98
CA SER A 99 -2.19 -3.86 -18.99
C SER A 99 -1.18 -4.14 -17.88
N LEU A 100 -0.77 -3.08 -17.21
CA LEU A 100 -0.01 -3.15 -15.96
C LEU A 100 -0.83 -2.52 -14.85
N THR A 101 -0.77 -3.08 -13.68
CA THR A 101 -1.35 -2.52 -12.46
C THR A 101 -0.22 -2.00 -11.59
N LEU A 102 -0.20 -0.70 -11.34
CA LEU A 102 0.65 -0.07 -10.33
C LEU A 102 -0.20 0.14 -9.08
N ALA A 103 0.22 -0.42 -7.96
CA ALA A 103 -0.49 -0.37 -6.69
C ALA A 103 0.36 0.29 -5.61
N LEU A 104 -0.26 1.10 -4.75
CA LEU A 104 0.30 1.70 -3.55
C LEU A 104 -0.44 1.16 -2.34
N SER A 105 0.25 0.50 -1.42
CA SER A 105 -0.33 0.05 -0.13
C SER A 105 -0.64 1.26 0.74
N LEU A 106 -1.92 1.55 0.98
CA LEU A 106 -2.32 2.69 1.81
C LEU A 106 -1.79 2.60 3.25
N PRO A 107 -1.88 1.43 3.94
CA PRO A 107 -1.38 1.34 5.30
C PRO A 107 0.13 1.50 5.43
N LEU A 108 0.90 1.16 4.41
CA LEU A 108 2.36 1.23 4.42
C LEU A 108 2.89 2.56 3.86
N ALA A 109 2.05 3.35 3.18
CA ALA A 109 2.45 4.61 2.55
C ALA A 109 2.64 5.74 3.55
N ASN A 110 3.78 6.41 3.49
CA ASN A 110 4.04 7.63 4.25
C ASN A 110 3.66 8.87 3.42
N LEU A 111 2.43 9.36 3.63
CA LEU A 111 1.92 10.51 2.88
C LEU A 111 2.71 11.80 3.18
N ALA A 112 3.23 11.96 4.41
CA ALA A 112 4.03 13.12 4.79
C ALA A 112 5.41 13.10 4.11
N ARG A 113 5.99 11.93 3.87
CA ARG A 113 7.22 11.75 3.07
C ARG A 113 6.99 11.99 1.57
N GLY A 114 5.74 12.01 1.11
CA GLY A 114 5.38 12.23 -0.29
C GLY A 114 5.26 10.96 -1.12
N ASP A 115 5.02 9.80 -0.51
CA ASP A 115 4.90 8.53 -1.23
C ASP A 115 3.79 8.57 -2.29
N LEU A 116 2.69 9.28 -2.02
CA LEU A 116 1.62 9.46 -3.00
C LEU A 116 2.07 10.30 -4.22
N LYS A 117 2.83 11.37 -4.00
CA LYS A 117 3.41 12.15 -5.09
C LYS A 117 4.35 11.30 -5.93
N ARG A 118 5.15 10.48 -5.28
CA ARG A 118 6.06 9.53 -5.93
C ARG A 118 5.29 8.48 -6.74
N PHE A 119 4.18 7.96 -6.21
CA PHE A 119 3.31 7.03 -6.92
C PHE A 119 2.81 7.59 -8.26
N PHE A 120 2.29 8.83 -8.27
CA PHE A 120 1.86 9.46 -9.52
C PHE A 120 3.02 9.79 -10.47
N ALA A 121 4.18 10.18 -9.95
CA ALA A 121 5.37 10.39 -10.76
C ALA A 121 5.83 9.09 -11.44
N ILE A 122 5.80 7.98 -10.71
CA ILE A 122 6.11 6.65 -11.26
C ILE A 122 5.09 6.24 -12.31
N ALA A 123 3.78 6.42 -12.06
CA ALA A 123 2.73 6.13 -13.04
C ALA A 123 2.97 6.87 -14.37
N ASN A 124 3.28 8.17 -14.29
CA ASN A 124 3.61 8.98 -15.47
C ASN A 124 4.88 8.51 -16.19
N SER A 125 5.93 8.19 -15.42
CA SER A 125 7.21 7.72 -15.95
C SER A 125 7.07 6.38 -16.67
N LEU A 126 6.36 5.43 -16.07
CA LEU A 126 6.09 4.12 -16.66
C LEU A 126 5.23 4.26 -17.94
N ALA A 127 4.16 5.08 -17.89
CA ALA A 127 3.33 5.34 -19.06
C ALA A 127 4.14 5.94 -20.20
N ALA A 128 5.01 6.92 -19.93
CA ALA A 128 5.88 7.51 -20.95
C ALA A 128 6.88 6.51 -21.53
N ALA A 129 7.55 5.73 -20.67
CA ALA A 129 8.57 4.75 -21.08
C ALA A 129 7.99 3.62 -21.92
N LEU A 130 6.74 3.25 -21.68
CA LEU A 130 6.05 2.12 -22.32
C LEU A 130 5.08 2.57 -23.44
N ASN A 131 5.12 3.83 -23.86
CA ASN A 131 4.15 4.40 -24.80
C ASN A 131 2.70 4.08 -24.39
N GLY A 132 2.40 4.23 -23.11
CA GLY A 132 1.09 3.94 -22.53
C GLY A 132 0.36 5.19 -22.04
N ILE A 133 -0.83 4.96 -21.53
CA ILE A 133 -1.62 5.90 -20.74
C ILE A 133 -2.01 5.23 -19.42
N TRP A 134 -2.10 5.97 -18.36
CA TRP A 134 -2.62 5.43 -17.12
C TRP A 134 -4.11 5.77 -16.95
N THR A 135 -4.83 4.79 -16.44
CA THR A 135 -6.29 4.79 -16.34
C THR A 135 -6.74 4.33 -14.95
N ASP A 136 -7.99 4.59 -14.64
CA ASP A 136 -8.64 3.95 -13.49
C ASP A 136 -8.99 2.47 -13.79
N CYS A 137 -9.53 1.78 -12.79
CA CYS A 137 -9.95 0.38 -12.95
C CYS A 137 -11.11 0.19 -13.95
N ALA A 138 -11.80 1.27 -14.34
CA ALA A 138 -12.83 1.28 -15.37
C ALA A 138 -12.30 1.68 -16.76
N ALA A 139 -10.96 1.65 -16.95
CA ALA A 139 -10.24 2.03 -18.17
C ALA A 139 -10.45 3.50 -18.61
N ARG A 140 -10.85 4.39 -17.71
CA ARG A 140 -10.96 5.82 -18.00
C ARG A 140 -9.61 6.48 -17.78
N PRO A 141 -9.09 7.27 -18.75
CA PRO A 141 -7.85 8.01 -18.57
C PRO A 141 -7.92 8.91 -17.33
N ILE A 142 -6.84 8.95 -16.56
CA ILE A 142 -6.71 9.80 -15.39
C ILE A 142 -5.94 11.06 -15.80
N ASP A 143 -6.60 12.17 -15.76
CA ASP A 143 -6.00 13.50 -15.93
C ASP A 143 -5.56 14.10 -14.59
N ALA A 144 -5.06 15.32 -14.62
CA ALA A 144 -4.62 16.04 -13.42
C ALA A 144 -5.75 16.20 -12.39
N GLY A 145 -6.99 16.42 -12.83
CA GLY A 145 -8.17 16.52 -11.96
C GLY A 145 -8.50 15.20 -11.30
N GLY A 146 -8.47 14.11 -12.06
CA GLY A 146 -8.65 12.75 -11.56
C GLY A 146 -7.57 12.34 -10.55
N ALA A 147 -6.31 12.70 -10.83
CA ALA A 147 -5.21 12.46 -9.88
C ALA A 147 -5.43 13.21 -8.55
N MET A 148 -5.90 14.45 -8.60
CA MET A 148 -6.21 15.24 -7.41
C MET A 148 -7.35 14.63 -6.59
N GLN A 149 -8.43 14.18 -7.24
CA GLN A 149 -9.53 13.48 -6.57
C GLN A 149 -9.08 12.18 -5.90
N ILE A 150 -8.21 11.41 -6.55
CA ILE A 150 -7.60 10.22 -5.95
C ILE A 150 -6.80 10.62 -4.71
N ALA A 151 -5.97 11.65 -4.79
CA ALA A 151 -5.15 12.13 -3.68
C ALA A 151 -6.01 12.56 -2.48
N GLU A 152 -7.10 13.28 -2.70
CA GLU A 152 -8.04 13.70 -1.64
C GLU A 152 -8.70 12.49 -0.96
N LYS A 153 -9.14 11.50 -1.74
CA LYS A 153 -9.71 10.26 -1.18
C LYS A 153 -8.70 9.50 -0.32
N ILE A 154 -7.45 9.39 -0.79
CA ILE A 154 -6.38 8.73 -0.05
C ILE A 154 -6.10 9.47 1.25
N ALA A 155 -5.97 10.80 1.22
CA ALA A 155 -5.75 11.62 2.39
C ALA A 155 -6.90 11.48 3.42
N SER A 156 -8.14 11.42 2.94
CA SER A 156 -9.31 11.17 3.78
C SER A 156 -9.27 9.79 4.44
N GLN A 157 -8.96 8.74 3.68
CA GLN A 157 -8.84 7.38 4.21
C GLN A 157 -7.71 7.26 5.23
N ALA A 158 -6.56 7.89 4.99
CA ALA A 158 -5.45 7.93 5.93
C ALA A 158 -5.82 8.62 7.24
N LYS A 159 -6.60 9.71 7.19
CA LYS A 159 -7.14 10.38 8.40
C LYS A 159 -8.07 9.46 9.17
N LEU A 160 -8.98 8.75 8.50
CA LEU A 160 -9.90 7.81 9.15
C LEU A 160 -9.13 6.64 9.79
N MET A 161 -8.11 6.12 9.11
CA MET A 161 -7.24 5.08 9.66
C MET A 161 -6.52 5.57 10.94
N SER A 162 -5.99 6.81 10.90
CA SER A 162 -5.33 7.43 12.06
C SER A 162 -6.30 7.67 13.21
N ALA A 163 -7.53 8.10 12.93
CA ALA A 163 -8.58 8.23 13.93
C ALA A 163 -8.97 6.90 14.57
N GLY A 164 -8.84 5.79 13.82
CA GLY A 164 -8.97 4.42 14.33
C GLY A 164 -7.75 3.92 15.13
N GLY A 165 -6.76 4.79 15.40
CA GLY A 165 -5.58 4.48 16.22
C GLY A 165 -4.41 3.84 15.49
N VAL A 166 -4.43 3.81 14.15
CA VAL A 166 -3.32 3.29 13.34
C VAL A 166 -2.96 4.30 12.26
N THR A 167 -1.86 5.02 12.45
CA THR A 167 -1.36 5.96 11.45
C THR A 167 -0.66 5.20 10.33
N PRO A 168 -0.93 5.50 9.04
CA PRO A 168 -0.19 4.91 7.93
C PRO A 168 1.33 5.06 8.08
N ALA A 169 2.07 4.06 7.65
CA ALA A 169 3.53 3.93 7.76
C ALA A 169 4.10 3.93 9.20
N SER A 170 3.25 3.89 10.25
CA SER A 170 3.72 3.69 11.61
C SER A 170 4.16 2.24 11.83
N GLU A 171 5.00 2.00 12.85
CA GLU A 171 5.38 0.63 13.26
C GLU A 171 4.15 -0.25 13.51
N ARG A 172 3.09 0.33 14.08
CA ARG A 172 1.84 -0.39 14.28
C ARG A 172 1.16 -0.77 12.97
N ALA A 173 1.19 0.11 11.96
CA ALA A 173 0.68 -0.21 10.64
C ALA A 173 1.51 -1.31 9.98
N LYS A 174 2.84 -1.22 10.04
CA LYS A 174 3.73 -2.26 9.54
C LYS A 174 3.43 -3.61 10.18
N LEU A 175 3.28 -3.69 11.50
CA LEU A 175 2.94 -4.93 12.21
C LEU A 175 1.58 -5.53 11.83
N LEU A 176 0.60 -4.71 11.49
CA LEU A 176 -0.76 -5.16 11.18
C LEU A 176 -0.99 -5.53 9.71
N PHE A 177 -0.23 -4.92 8.80
CA PHE A 177 -0.46 -4.99 7.35
C PHE A 177 0.74 -5.55 6.57
N SER A 178 1.80 -6.02 7.25
CA SER A 178 2.86 -6.82 6.64
C SER A 178 2.40 -8.27 6.44
N HIS A 179 2.72 -8.85 5.28
CA HIS A 179 2.30 -10.19 4.86
C HIS A 179 3.48 -11.07 4.47
#